data_41e92d2f9e0318dc44e19f87ac1e12da
#
_entry.id   41e92d2f9e0318dc44e19f87ac1e12da
#
_cell.length_a   1.000
_cell.length_b   1.000
_cell.length_c   1.000
_cell.angle_alpha   90.00
_cell.angle_beta   90.00
_cell.angle_gamma   90.00
#
_symmetry.space_group_name_H-M   'P 1'
#
loop_
_entity.id
_entity.type
_entity.pdbx_description
1 polymer ?
#
loop_
_entity_poly.entity_id
_entity_poly.type
_entity_poly.pdbx_seq_one_letter_code
_entity_poly.pdbx_strand_id
1 'polypeptide(L)'
;YFVGLMSFPCYFPQNQKFVEKCGKKYATKPEYILGNGAYKMTKWIKGNKATFTKNDKYYDAKSVKTKNLEMYLVQDPKTAAQNFDNGKVDYATINSTLVDKYKGKDTFKTIREGYLAYLICNFKADTTANKNLRHALSYAINRKDLCDNILKDGSQPATGFVPAQLCKSPSGKDFREESGKYVDYDVKKAQEYLDAAKKELGTDTITVDLLYGTDESPMDSVAEYVQ
;
A
#
# COMPACT_ATOMS: atom_id res chain seq x y z
N TYR A 1 -1.89 -18.42 -14.66
CA TYR A 1 -0.94 -17.65 -13.83
C TYR A 1 -0.13 -16.66 -14.67
N PHE A 2 0.54 -17.10 -15.73
CA PHE A 2 1.36 -16.25 -16.60
C PHE A 2 0.58 -15.07 -17.22
N VAL A 3 -0.62 -15.29 -17.73
CA VAL A 3 -1.47 -14.24 -18.32
C VAL A 3 -1.81 -13.16 -17.29
N GLY A 4 -2.02 -13.53 -16.01
CA GLY A 4 -2.24 -12.58 -14.93
C GLY A 4 -1.03 -11.68 -14.67
N LEU A 5 0.19 -12.19 -14.81
CA LEU A 5 1.41 -11.39 -14.67
C LEU A 5 1.53 -10.30 -15.74
N MET A 6 0.99 -10.52 -16.93
CA MET A 6 1.02 -9.54 -18.03
C MET A 6 0.21 -8.26 -17.74
N SER A 7 -0.62 -8.26 -16.68
CA SER A 7 -1.33 -7.05 -16.22
C SER A 7 -0.45 -6.09 -15.40
N PHE A 8 0.73 -6.51 -14.97
CA PHE A 8 1.66 -5.64 -14.25
C PHE A 8 2.36 -4.67 -15.21
N PRO A 9 2.49 -3.38 -14.84
CA PRO A 9 3.10 -2.36 -15.72
C PRO A 9 4.49 -2.69 -16.24
N CYS A 10 5.31 -3.40 -15.45
CA CYS A 10 6.67 -3.81 -15.87
C CYS A 10 6.69 -4.81 -17.04
N TYR A 11 5.57 -5.49 -17.30
CA TYR A 11 5.42 -6.43 -18.43
C TYR A 11 4.66 -5.84 -19.61
N PHE A 12 4.26 -4.58 -19.54
CA PHE A 12 3.55 -3.98 -20.68
C PHE A 12 4.43 -3.92 -21.93
N PRO A 13 3.91 -4.34 -23.09
CA PRO A 13 4.67 -4.31 -24.32
C PRO A 13 5.03 -2.88 -24.70
N GLN A 14 6.25 -2.69 -25.15
CA GLN A 14 6.76 -1.41 -25.62
C GLN A 14 6.99 -1.46 -27.14
N ASN A 15 6.79 -0.33 -27.81
CA ASN A 15 7.09 -0.20 -29.23
C ASN A 15 8.61 -0.07 -29.43
N GLN A 16 9.26 -1.12 -29.90
CA GLN A 16 10.72 -1.16 -30.07
C GLN A 16 11.24 0.02 -30.89
N LYS A 17 10.67 0.30 -32.05
CA LYS A 17 11.12 1.39 -32.93
C LYS A 17 11.04 2.75 -32.25
N PHE A 18 10.01 2.97 -31.43
CA PHE A 18 9.85 4.21 -30.70
C PHE A 18 10.89 4.34 -29.57
N VAL A 19 11.11 3.26 -28.81
CA VAL A 19 12.11 3.24 -27.73
C VAL A 19 13.51 3.47 -28.29
N GLU A 20 13.87 2.79 -29.37
CA GLU A 20 15.16 2.98 -30.04
C GLU A 20 15.35 4.40 -30.57
N LYS A 21 14.31 4.97 -31.21
CA LYS A 21 14.31 6.38 -31.65
C LYS A 21 14.51 7.37 -30.52
N CYS A 22 13.89 7.15 -29.38
CA CYS A 22 14.00 8.02 -28.21
C CYS A 22 15.34 7.85 -27.47
N GLY A 23 15.89 6.63 -27.45
CA GLY A 23 17.09 6.29 -26.71
C GLY A 23 17.02 6.75 -25.25
N LYS A 24 18.02 7.44 -24.77
CA LYS A 24 18.09 7.97 -23.37
C LYS A 24 16.98 8.99 -23.02
N LYS A 25 16.27 9.50 -24.01
CA LYS A 25 15.15 10.45 -23.79
C LYS A 25 13.82 9.75 -23.52
N TYR A 26 13.73 8.42 -23.71
CA TYR A 26 12.51 7.67 -23.47
C TYR A 26 11.93 7.97 -22.09
N ALA A 27 10.63 8.23 -22.01
CA ALA A 27 9.86 8.54 -20.79
C ALA A 27 10.34 9.78 -19.99
N THR A 28 11.16 10.66 -20.57
CA THR A 28 11.63 11.88 -19.87
C THR A 28 10.74 13.11 -20.07
N LYS A 29 9.92 13.12 -21.13
CA LYS A 29 8.95 14.18 -21.48
C LYS A 29 7.74 13.55 -22.20
N PRO A 30 6.60 14.26 -22.28
CA PRO A 30 5.40 13.76 -22.96
C PRO A 30 5.64 13.27 -24.40
N GLU A 31 6.45 14.00 -25.19
CA GLU A 31 6.78 13.64 -26.58
C GLU A 31 7.62 12.36 -26.71
N TYR A 32 8.21 11.89 -25.61
CA TYR A 32 9.00 10.65 -25.55
C TYR A 32 8.26 9.52 -24.81
N ILE A 33 6.94 9.65 -24.70
CA ILE A 33 6.05 8.65 -24.11
C ILE A 33 5.08 8.17 -25.20
N LEU A 34 5.03 6.87 -25.43
CA LEU A 34 4.05 6.25 -26.31
C LEU A 34 3.28 5.19 -25.50
N GLY A 35 1.98 5.36 -25.41
CA GLY A 35 1.09 4.44 -24.70
C GLY A 35 -0.19 4.19 -25.47
N ASN A 36 -0.83 3.06 -25.20
CA ASN A 36 -2.12 2.66 -25.76
C ASN A 36 -3.26 2.73 -24.73
N GLY A 37 -3.02 3.35 -23.55
CA GLY A 37 -4.02 3.54 -22.50
C GLY A 37 -5.10 4.55 -22.85
N ALA A 38 -6.04 4.72 -21.91
CA ALA A 38 -7.21 5.62 -22.04
C ALA A 38 -6.85 7.10 -22.20
N TYR A 39 -5.69 7.51 -21.71
CA TYR A 39 -5.20 8.89 -21.75
C TYR A 39 -3.79 8.98 -22.30
N LYS A 40 -3.48 10.16 -22.90
CA LYS A 40 -2.14 10.53 -23.33
C LYS A 40 -1.67 11.72 -22.50
N MET A 41 -0.45 11.66 -22.01
CA MET A 41 0.19 12.80 -21.34
C MET A 41 0.48 13.89 -22.35
N THR A 42 0.00 15.11 -22.08
CA THR A 42 0.20 16.28 -22.94
C THR A 42 1.16 17.30 -22.35
N LYS A 43 1.23 17.35 -21.00
CA LYS A 43 2.14 18.26 -20.29
C LYS A 43 2.63 17.59 -19.01
N TRP A 44 3.90 17.83 -18.69
CA TRP A 44 4.49 17.36 -17.46
C TRP A 44 5.40 18.43 -16.85
N ILE A 45 5.00 18.93 -15.70
CA ILE A 45 5.80 19.85 -14.87
C ILE A 45 6.30 19.00 -13.71
N LYS A 46 7.58 18.59 -13.75
CA LYS A 46 8.19 17.75 -12.74
C LYS A 46 8.04 18.36 -11.35
N GLY A 47 7.69 17.53 -10.37
CA GLY A 47 7.44 17.96 -8.99
C GLY A 47 6.16 18.78 -8.77
N ASN A 48 5.33 19.00 -9.79
CA ASN A 48 4.12 19.82 -9.66
C ASN A 48 2.88 19.15 -10.23
N LYS A 49 2.78 19.00 -11.57
CA LYS A 49 1.59 18.41 -12.19
C LYS A 49 1.85 17.73 -13.51
N ALA A 50 0.97 16.81 -13.86
CA ALA A 50 0.87 16.22 -15.18
C ALA A 50 -0.55 16.43 -15.74
N THR A 51 -0.63 16.75 -17.04
CA THR A 51 -1.90 16.93 -17.75
C THR A 51 -2.04 15.86 -18.81
N PHE A 52 -3.23 15.31 -18.91
CA PHE A 52 -3.55 14.24 -19.83
C PHE A 52 -4.81 14.60 -20.62
N THR A 53 -4.88 14.08 -21.85
CA THR A 53 -6.09 14.16 -22.67
C THR A 53 -6.53 12.77 -23.10
N LYS A 54 -7.82 12.58 -23.30
CA LYS A 54 -8.41 11.32 -23.74
C LYS A 54 -7.71 10.83 -25.02
N ASN A 55 -7.43 9.54 -25.09
CA ASN A 55 -6.89 8.86 -26.24
C ASN A 55 -8.03 8.27 -27.09
N ASP A 56 -8.40 8.92 -28.18
CA ASP A 56 -9.46 8.46 -29.06
C ASP A 56 -9.13 7.13 -29.79
N LYS A 57 -7.84 6.73 -29.75
CA LYS A 57 -7.38 5.43 -30.28
C LYS A 57 -7.33 4.33 -29.23
N TYR A 58 -7.75 4.60 -28.00
CA TYR A 58 -7.89 3.58 -26.97
C TYR A 58 -8.97 2.57 -27.39
N TYR A 59 -8.72 1.27 -27.18
CA TYR A 59 -9.63 0.22 -27.65
C TYR A 59 -11.06 0.37 -27.12
N ASP A 60 -11.21 0.90 -25.91
CA ASP A 60 -12.51 1.20 -25.28
C ASP A 60 -12.70 2.71 -25.04
N ALA A 61 -12.36 3.53 -26.04
CA ALA A 61 -12.49 4.98 -25.94
C ALA A 61 -13.92 5.45 -25.63
N LYS A 62 -14.94 4.67 -25.99
CA LYS A 62 -16.36 5.01 -25.73
C LYS A 62 -16.72 4.98 -24.26
N SER A 63 -16.08 4.16 -23.44
CA SER A 63 -16.30 4.09 -21.99
C SER A 63 -15.68 5.29 -21.25
N VAL A 64 -14.68 5.94 -21.84
CA VAL A 64 -13.96 7.07 -21.22
C VAL A 64 -14.78 8.35 -21.37
N LYS A 65 -15.37 8.81 -20.28
CA LYS A 65 -16.25 10.01 -20.24
C LYS A 65 -15.48 11.32 -20.09
N THR A 66 -14.45 11.32 -19.24
CA THR A 66 -13.64 12.52 -18.95
C THR A 66 -12.69 12.80 -20.10
N LYS A 67 -12.71 14.03 -20.63
CA LYS A 67 -11.84 14.42 -21.76
C LYS A 67 -10.42 14.77 -21.32
N ASN A 68 -10.31 15.51 -20.23
CA ASN A 68 -9.03 15.99 -19.71
C ASN A 68 -8.88 15.57 -18.25
N LEU A 69 -7.65 15.27 -17.85
CA LEU A 69 -7.28 14.89 -16.50
C LEU A 69 -6.04 15.70 -16.10
N GLU A 70 -6.09 16.34 -14.95
CA GLU A 70 -4.93 16.97 -14.32
C GLU A 70 -4.59 16.25 -13.02
N MET A 71 -3.35 15.81 -12.87
CA MET A 71 -2.84 15.20 -11.66
C MET A 71 -1.85 16.15 -11.00
N TYR A 72 -2.15 16.60 -9.79
CA TYR A 72 -1.29 17.46 -8.99
C TYR A 72 -0.48 16.63 -8.01
N LEU A 73 0.81 16.91 -7.90
CA LEU A 73 1.67 16.32 -6.89
C LEU A 73 1.61 17.18 -5.62
N VAL A 74 0.78 16.78 -4.67
CA VAL A 74 0.62 17.46 -3.38
C VAL A 74 1.07 16.47 -2.30
N GLN A 75 2.20 16.74 -1.66
CA GLN A 75 2.78 15.84 -0.66
C GLN A 75 2.04 15.89 0.68
N ASP A 76 1.57 17.08 1.08
CA ASP A 76 0.87 17.25 2.35
C ASP A 76 -0.63 16.92 2.22
N PRO A 77 -1.14 15.90 2.95
CA PRO A 77 -2.54 15.51 2.91
C PRO A 77 -3.52 16.61 3.34
N LYS A 78 -3.11 17.51 4.25
CA LYS A 78 -3.96 18.63 4.67
C LYS A 78 -4.17 19.61 3.52
N THR A 79 -3.11 19.93 2.79
CA THR A 79 -3.18 20.78 1.59
C THR A 79 -4.01 20.12 0.49
N ALA A 80 -3.86 18.81 0.28
CA ALA A 80 -4.69 18.06 -0.68
C ALA A 80 -6.18 18.13 -0.31
N ALA A 81 -6.51 17.92 0.96
CA ALA A 81 -7.87 18.02 1.47
C ALA A 81 -8.45 19.44 1.35
N GLN A 82 -7.66 20.49 1.62
CA GLN A 82 -8.07 21.87 1.44
C GLN A 82 -8.34 22.22 -0.04
N ASN A 83 -7.53 21.69 -0.95
CA ASN A 83 -7.77 21.86 -2.38
C ASN A 83 -9.10 21.23 -2.81
N PHE A 84 -9.44 20.07 -2.24
CA PHE A 84 -10.74 19.43 -2.45
C PHE A 84 -11.90 20.26 -1.85
N ASP A 85 -11.79 20.68 -0.59
CA ASP A 85 -12.80 21.48 0.09
C ASP A 85 -13.09 22.82 -0.66
N ASN A 86 -12.06 23.38 -1.30
CA ASN A 86 -12.15 24.62 -2.08
C ASN A 86 -12.55 24.40 -3.56
N GLY A 87 -12.87 23.17 -3.96
CA GLY A 87 -13.26 22.86 -5.34
C GLY A 87 -12.13 22.99 -6.37
N LYS A 88 -10.86 23.00 -5.95
CA LYS A 88 -9.72 23.07 -6.87
C LYS A 88 -9.37 21.71 -7.48
N VAL A 89 -9.73 20.64 -6.80
CA VAL A 89 -9.57 19.25 -7.26
C VAL A 89 -10.85 18.47 -6.98
N ASP A 90 -11.15 17.48 -7.81
CA ASP A 90 -12.34 16.62 -7.70
C ASP A 90 -12.05 15.39 -6.83
N TYR A 91 -10.79 15.08 -6.60
CA TYR A 91 -10.33 13.91 -5.83
C TYR A 91 -9.07 14.27 -5.04
N ALA A 92 -9.01 13.83 -3.80
CA ALA A 92 -7.82 13.92 -2.95
C ALA A 92 -7.72 12.69 -2.07
N THR A 93 -6.50 12.18 -1.87
CA THR A 93 -6.21 11.18 -0.83
C THR A 93 -5.98 11.87 0.50
N ILE A 94 -6.46 11.27 1.56
CA ILE A 94 -6.25 11.74 2.94
C ILE A 94 -5.63 10.63 3.77
N ASN A 95 -4.99 11.00 4.86
CA ASN A 95 -4.42 10.07 5.83
C ASN A 95 -5.29 9.94 7.10
N SER A 96 -4.88 9.08 8.02
CA SER A 96 -5.56 8.79 9.30
C SER A 96 -5.95 10.04 10.09
N THR A 97 -5.12 11.08 10.10
CA THR A 97 -5.35 12.31 10.89
C THR A 97 -6.55 13.12 10.40
N LEU A 98 -6.99 12.89 9.15
CA LEU A 98 -8.09 13.62 8.51
C LEU A 98 -9.37 12.81 8.39
N VAL A 99 -9.33 11.51 8.65
CA VAL A 99 -10.50 10.61 8.49
C VAL A 99 -11.69 11.10 9.31
N ASP A 100 -11.48 11.45 10.58
CA ASP A 100 -12.56 11.88 11.46
C ASP A 100 -13.30 13.14 10.94
N LYS A 101 -12.61 14.01 10.19
CA LYS A 101 -13.21 15.21 9.55
C LYS A 101 -14.15 14.87 8.39
N TYR A 102 -13.87 13.77 7.67
CA TYR A 102 -14.58 13.42 6.44
C TYR A 102 -15.49 12.19 6.58
N LYS A 103 -15.26 11.35 7.58
CA LYS A 103 -16.06 10.17 7.88
C LYS A 103 -17.55 10.52 7.99
N GLY A 104 -18.40 9.78 7.29
CA GLY A 104 -19.85 10.02 7.24
C GLY A 104 -20.32 11.00 6.17
N LYS A 105 -19.42 11.67 5.44
CA LYS A 105 -19.80 12.50 4.29
C LYS A 105 -19.97 11.61 3.04
N ASP A 106 -20.91 11.94 2.17
CA ASP A 106 -21.15 11.20 0.91
C ASP A 106 -19.93 11.17 -0.01
N THR A 107 -19.08 12.18 0.10
CA THR A 107 -17.83 12.30 -0.67
C THR A 107 -16.70 11.43 -0.13
N PHE A 108 -16.78 10.95 1.11
CA PHE A 108 -15.77 10.08 1.69
C PHE A 108 -15.91 8.65 1.17
N LYS A 109 -14.84 8.12 0.61
CA LYS A 109 -14.80 6.74 0.09
C LYS A 109 -13.54 6.04 0.59
N THR A 110 -13.69 4.81 1.03
CA THR A 110 -12.59 3.90 1.34
C THR A 110 -12.44 2.92 0.18
N ILE A 111 -11.23 2.83 -0.36
CA ILE A 111 -10.89 1.88 -1.43
C ILE A 111 -10.00 0.81 -0.82
N ARG A 112 -10.40 -0.46 -0.96
CA ARG A 112 -9.57 -1.59 -0.54
C ARG A 112 -8.56 -1.91 -1.63
N GLU A 113 -7.32 -1.94 -1.23
CA GLU A 113 -6.20 -2.39 -2.05
C GLU A 113 -5.74 -3.76 -1.54
N GLY A 114 -5.26 -4.61 -2.44
CA GLY A 114 -4.83 -5.96 -2.09
C GLY A 114 -3.45 -6.02 -1.41
N TYR A 115 -3.11 -5.01 -0.61
CA TYR A 115 -1.83 -4.93 0.09
C TYR A 115 -1.87 -5.56 1.47
N LEU A 116 -0.73 -6.11 1.89
CA LEU A 116 -0.47 -6.57 3.24
C LEU A 116 0.77 -5.83 3.77
N ALA A 117 0.59 -5.08 4.85
CA ALA A 117 1.72 -4.55 5.62
C ALA A 117 2.20 -5.61 6.61
N TYR A 118 3.51 -5.81 6.69
CA TYR A 118 4.11 -6.81 7.59
C TYR A 118 5.51 -6.40 8.02
N LEU A 119 5.95 -6.92 9.16
CA LEU A 119 7.31 -6.76 9.65
C LEU A 119 8.18 -7.91 9.11
N ILE A 120 9.31 -7.56 8.52
CA ILE A 120 10.29 -8.53 8.03
C ILE A 120 11.36 -8.73 9.09
N CYS A 121 11.47 -9.96 9.59
CA CYS A 121 12.54 -10.32 10.51
C CYS A 121 13.83 -10.61 9.75
N ASN A 122 14.96 -10.05 10.20
CA ASN A 122 16.28 -10.40 9.67
C ASN A 122 16.74 -11.76 10.23
N PHE A 123 16.63 -12.82 9.45
CA PHE A 123 17.02 -14.17 9.85
C PHE A 123 18.53 -14.39 10.04
N LYS A 124 19.36 -13.38 9.72
CA LYS A 124 20.80 -13.42 9.96
C LYS A 124 21.20 -12.75 11.29
N ALA A 125 20.30 -12.04 11.93
CA ALA A 125 20.52 -11.49 13.26
C ALA A 125 20.18 -12.55 14.32
N ASP A 126 21.08 -12.78 15.27
CA ASP A 126 20.94 -13.82 16.30
C ASP A 126 19.62 -13.74 17.08
N THR A 127 19.16 -12.52 17.37
CA THR A 127 17.89 -12.27 18.07
C THR A 127 16.69 -12.70 17.22
N THR A 128 16.52 -12.13 16.04
CA THR A 128 15.34 -12.35 15.19
C THR A 128 15.41 -13.64 14.37
N ALA A 129 16.56 -14.34 14.35
CA ALA A 129 16.65 -15.74 13.91
C ALA A 129 15.92 -16.68 14.88
N ASN A 130 15.77 -16.30 16.16
CA ASN A 130 15.06 -17.10 17.14
C ASN A 130 13.55 -17.16 16.83
N LYS A 131 13.02 -18.38 16.69
CA LYS A 131 11.63 -18.61 16.32
C LYS A 131 10.66 -18.15 17.41
N ASN A 132 11.00 -18.39 18.68
CA ASN A 132 10.15 -18.02 19.81
C ASN A 132 10.04 -16.50 19.93
N LEU A 133 11.13 -15.75 19.68
CA LEU A 133 11.07 -14.29 19.66
C LEU A 133 10.12 -13.77 18.56
N ARG A 134 10.18 -14.34 17.36
CA ARG A 134 9.24 -13.93 16.28
C ARG A 134 7.78 -14.24 16.63
N HIS A 135 7.50 -15.36 17.32
CA HIS A 135 6.16 -15.65 17.83
C HIS A 135 5.75 -14.66 18.92
N ALA A 136 6.63 -14.34 19.87
CA ALA A 136 6.37 -13.37 20.90
C ALA A 136 5.96 -12.01 20.29
N LEU A 137 6.75 -11.48 19.38
CA LEU A 137 6.45 -10.23 18.65
C LEU A 137 5.11 -10.30 17.90
N SER A 138 4.84 -11.43 17.25
CA SER A 138 3.59 -11.59 16.51
C SER A 138 2.35 -11.62 17.42
N TYR A 139 2.41 -12.29 18.57
CA TYR A 139 1.30 -12.32 19.52
C TYR A 139 1.15 -11.04 20.34
N ALA A 140 2.20 -10.22 20.48
CA ALA A 140 2.18 -8.98 21.23
C ALA A 140 1.45 -7.84 20.48
N ILE A 141 1.38 -7.87 19.15
CA ILE A 141 0.80 -6.78 18.35
C ILE A 141 -0.72 -6.90 18.31
N ASN A 142 -1.43 -5.92 18.87
CA ASN A 142 -2.88 -5.81 18.75
C ASN A 142 -3.28 -5.17 17.41
N ARG A 143 -3.38 -5.99 16.36
CA ARG A 143 -3.70 -5.57 15.01
C ARG A 143 -5.05 -4.89 14.86
N LYS A 144 -6.01 -5.28 15.71
CA LYS A 144 -7.33 -4.63 15.70
C LYS A 144 -7.24 -3.19 16.16
N ASP A 145 -6.57 -2.97 17.27
CA ASP A 145 -6.37 -1.63 17.82
C ASP A 145 -5.56 -0.74 16.88
N LEU A 146 -4.49 -1.30 16.27
CA LEU A 146 -3.70 -0.64 15.23
C LEU A 146 -4.58 -0.16 14.07
N CYS A 147 -5.48 -1.00 13.54
CA CYS A 147 -6.36 -0.62 12.44
C CYS A 147 -7.42 0.40 12.85
N ASP A 148 -8.05 0.21 14.02
CA ASP A 148 -9.19 1.00 14.43
C ASP A 148 -8.80 2.40 14.96
N ASN A 149 -7.67 2.49 15.68
CA ASN A 149 -7.29 3.69 16.44
C ASN A 149 -6.08 4.43 15.87
N ILE A 150 -5.18 3.73 15.16
CA ILE A 150 -3.96 4.35 14.58
C ILE A 150 -4.17 4.61 13.09
N LEU A 151 -4.49 3.60 12.31
CA LEU A 151 -4.65 3.73 10.85
C LEU A 151 -5.94 4.44 10.47
N LYS A 152 -7.07 4.03 11.04
CA LYS A 152 -8.42 4.62 10.83
C LYS A 152 -8.86 4.71 9.36
N ASP A 153 -8.12 4.12 8.45
CA ASP A 153 -8.30 4.22 6.99
C ASP A 153 -9.20 3.13 6.40
N GLY A 154 -9.72 2.24 7.24
CA GLY A 154 -10.50 1.08 6.84
C GLY A 154 -9.67 -0.19 6.63
N SER A 155 -8.38 -0.15 6.95
CA SER A 155 -7.52 -1.33 7.03
C SER A 155 -8.09 -2.38 7.98
N GLN A 156 -7.82 -3.64 7.68
CA GLN A 156 -8.32 -4.77 8.48
C GLN A 156 -7.17 -5.50 9.17
N PRO A 157 -7.38 -6.01 10.38
CA PRO A 157 -6.39 -6.83 11.07
C PRO A 157 -5.98 -8.03 10.21
N ALA A 158 -4.71 -8.13 9.88
CA ALA A 158 -4.19 -9.25 9.12
C ALA A 158 -4.14 -10.51 10.00
N THR A 159 -4.85 -11.55 9.60
CA THR A 159 -4.87 -12.86 10.27
C THR A 159 -4.10 -13.93 9.51
N GLY A 160 -3.47 -13.57 8.40
CA GLY A 160 -2.65 -14.41 7.54
C GLY A 160 -2.02 -13.61 6.42
N PHE A 161 -1.19 -14.24 5.60
CA PHE A 161 -0.40 -13.57 4.57
C PHE A 161 -1.24 -13.08 3.38
N VAL A 162 -2.30 -13.80 3.02
CA VAL A 162 -3.19 -13.41 1.91
C VAL A 162 -4.31 -12.52 2.46
N PRO A 163 -4.45 -11.27 2.00
CA PRO A 163 -5.54 -10.39 2.41
C PRO A 163 -6.93 -10.95 2.06
N ALA A 164 -7.94 -10.54 2.81
CA ALA A 164 -9.33 -10.83 2.47
C ALA A 164 -9.71 -10.19 1.13
N GLN A 165 -10.57 -10.87 0.37
CA GLN A 165 -11.09 -10.44 -0.94
C GLN A 165 -10.04 -10.36 -2.07
N LEU A 166 -8.80 -10.77 -1.84
CA LEU A 166 -7.77 -10.80 -2.88
C LEU A 166 -7.96 -11.97 -3.85
N CYS A 167 -8.26 -13.14 -3.33
CA CYS A 167 -8.47 -14.32 -4.16
C CYS A 167 -9.52 -15.27 -3.56
N LYS A 168 -10.05 -16.12 -4.42
CA LYS A 168 -11.00 -17.16 -4.06
C LYS A 168 -10.32 -18.51 -3.97
N SER A 169 -10.78 -19.34 -3.06
CA SER A 169 -10.44 -20.75 -3.00
C SER A 169 -11.09 -21.55 -4.15
N PRO A 170 -10.74 -22.81 -4.36
CA PRO A 170 -11.41 -23.67 -5.33
C PRO A 170 -12.92 -23.83 -5.08
N SER A 171 -13.38 -23.63 -3.83
CA SER A 171 -14.80 -23.66 -3.47
C SER A 171 -15.58 -22.40 -3.94
N GLY A 172 -14.89 -21.36 -4.41
CA GLY A 172 -15.45 -20.06 -4.78
C GLY A 172 -15.61 -19.09 -3.60
N LYS A 173 -15.30 -19.49 -2.37
CA LYS A 173 -15.32 -18.64 -1.17
C LYS A 173 -14.03 -17.80 -1.10
N ASP A 174 -14.08 -16.74 -0.31
CA ASP A 174 -12.87 -15.97 -0.01
C ASP A 174 -11.80 -16.86 0.63
N PHE A 175 -10.58 -16.81 0.08
CA PHE A 175 -9.49 -17.66 0.56
C PHE A 175 -9.17 -17.38 2.02
N ARG A 176 -9.24 -16.12 2.47
CA ARG A 176 -8.92 -15.77 3.85
C ARG A 176 -9.93 -16.33 4.84
N GLU A 177 -11.21 -16.35 4.49
CA GLU A 177 -12.27 -16.94 5.32
C GLU A 177 -12.08 -18.47 5.47
N GLU A 178 -11.77 -19.14 4.36
CA GLU A 178 -11.66 -20.58 4.33
C GLU A 178 -10.37 -21.12 4.98
N SER A 179 -9.25 -20.37 4.83
CA SER A 179 -7.94 -20.78 5.38
C SER A 179 -7.77 -20.51 6.88
N GLY A 180 -8.73 -19.79 7.50
CA GLY A 180 -8.71 -19.52 8.94
C GLY A 180 -7.64 -18.50 9.39
N LYS A 181 -7.40 -18.41 10.69
CA LYS A 181 -6.44 -17.51 11.31
C LYS A 181 -5.12 -18.19 11.59
N TYR A 182 -4.01 -17.55 11.26
CA TYR A 182 -2.65 -18.03 11.56
C TYR A 182 -1.95 -17.19 12.63
N VAL A 183 -2.40 -15.96 12.84
CA VAL A 183 -1.90 -15.03 13.86
C VAL A 183 -3.06 -14.41 14.60
N ASP A 184 -2.85 -14.15 15.89
CA ASP A 184 -3.82 -13.49 16.76
C ASP A 184 -3.08 -12.61 17.78
N TYR A 185 -3.80 -11.78 18.52
CA TYR A 185 -3.28 -11.04 19.65
C TYR A 185 -3.54 -11.82 20.94
N ASP A 186 -2.47 -12.15 21.65
CA ASP A 186 -2.54 -12.89 22.91
C ASP A 186 -1.31 -12.59 23.78
N VAL A 187 -1.48 -11.71 24.75
CA VAL A 187 -0.38 -11.26 25.64
C VAL A 187 0.23 -12.41 26.46
N LYS A 188 -0.58 -13.39 26.87
CA LYS A 188 -0.07 -14.54 27.64
C LYS A 188 0.86 -15.39 26.79
N LYS A 189 0.43 -15.72 25.57
CA LYS A 189 1.29 -16.46 24.63
C LYS A 189 2.51 -15.65 24.23
N ALA A 190 2.37 -14.33 24.05
CA ALA A 190 3.52 -13.47 23.77
C ALA A 190 4.57 -13.59 24.88
N GLN A 191 4.15 -13.55 26.15
CA GLN A 191 5.05 -13.72 27.30
C GLN A 191 5.67 -15.09 27.36
N GLU A 192 4.88 -16.17 27.18
CA GLU A 192 5.39 -17.54 27.15
C GLU A 192 6.49 -17.74 26.10
N TYR A 193 6.26 -17.21 24.88
CA TYR A 193 7.24 -17.27 23.81
C TYR A 193 8.46 -16.39 24.08
N LEU A 194 8.28 -15.21 24.71
CA LEU A 194 9.39 -14.36 25.09
C LEU A 194 10.30 -15.02 26.14
N ASP A 195 9.72 -15.67 27.15
CA ASP A 195 10.46 -16.37 28.17
C ASP A 195 11.24 -17.55 27.58
N ALA A 196 10.63 -18.28 26.65
CA ALA A 196 11.32 -19.34 25.90
C ALA A 196 12.47 -18.78 25.07
N ALA A 197 12.27 -17.65 24.38
CA ALA A 197 13.32 -16.99 23.59
C ALA A 197 14.49 -16.52 24.48
N LYS A 198 14.21 -15.90 25.61
CA LYS A 198 15.25 -15.50 26.59
C LYS A 198 16.08 -16.68 27.07
N LYS A 199 15.43 -17.79 27.39
CA LYS A 199 16.12 -19.03 27.80
C LYS A 199 17.02 -19.58 26.70
N GLU A 200 16.54 -19.64 25.46
CA GLU A 200 17.29 -20.14 24.32
C GLU A 200 18.48 -19.22 23.94
N LEU A 201 18.31 -17.91 24.06
CA LEU A 201 19.35 -16.92 23.76
C LEU A 201 20.30 -16.69 24.94
N GLY A 202 20.00 -17.23 26.14
CA GLY A 202 20.85 -17.07 27.33
C GLY A 202 20.92 -15.65 27.85
N THR A 203 19.84 -14.86 27.72
CA THR A 203 19.80 -13.45 28.14
C THR A 203 18.44 -13.08 28.73
N ASP A 204 18.44 -12.20 29.71
CA ASP A 204 17.22 -11.64 30.31
C ASP A 204 16.68 -10.42 29.54
N THR A 205 17.51 -9.84 28.66
CA THR A 205 17.15 -8.65 27.87
C THR A 205 17.41 -8.91 26.41
N ILE A 206 16.38 -8.74 25.57
CA ILE A 206 16.48 -8.87 24.11
C ILE A 206 16.20 -7.50 23.51
N THR A 207 17.15 -6.99 22.74
CA THR A 207 16.97 -5.73 21.97
C THR A 207 16.69 -6.07 20.52
N VAL A 208 15.69 -5.43 19.95
CA VAL A 208 15.32 -5.55 18.54
C VAL A 208 15.23 -4.16 17.95
N ASP A 209 15.96 -3.94 16.86
CA ASP A 209 15.89 -2.67 16.12
C ASP A 209 14.76 -2.73 15.09
N LEU A 210 13.91 -1.70 15.08
CA LEU A 210 12.86 -1.52 14.09
C LEU A 210 13.30 -0.47 13.05
N LEU A 211 13.50 -0.92 11.80
CA LEU A 211 13.79 -0.04 10.68
C LEU A 211 12.52 0.24 9.88
N TYR A 212 12.19 1.50 9.69
CA TYR A 212 11.03 1.94 8.90
C TYR A 212 11.32 3.20 8.09
N GLY A 213 10.51 3.47 7.05
CA GLY A 213 10.61 4.70 6.25
C GLY A 213 9.90 5.85 6.93
N THR A 214 10.60 6.97 7.13
CA THR A 214 10.04 8.19 7.77
C THR A 214 9.28 9.08 6.79
N ASP A 215 9.42 8.85 5.49
CA ASP A 215 8.82 9.67 4.43
C ASP A 215 7.38 9.25 4.08
N GLU A 216 6.89 8.15 4.65
CA GLU A 216 5.60 7.54 4.34
C GLU A 216 4.67 7.56 5.55
N SER A 217 3.73 8.52 5.58
CA SER A 217 2.61 8.43 6.53
C SER A 217 1.71 7.23 6.17
N PRO A 218 1.31 6.35 7.14
CA PRO A 218 1.36 6.54 8.59
C PRO A 218 2.48 5.77 9.31
N MET A 219 3.62 5.50 8.66
CA MET A 219 4.66 4.61 9.19
C MET A 219 5.21 5.04 10.54
N ASP A 220 5.35 6.33 10.79
CA ASP A 220 5.78 6.84 12.11
C ASP A 220 4.85 6.37 13.22
N SER A 221 3.53 6.59 13.03
CA SER A 221 2.51 6.20 14.02
C SER A 221 2.43 4.67 14.20
N VAL A 222 2.64 3.91 13.13
CA VAL A 222 2.71 2.44 13.19
C VAL A 222 3.95 1.99 13.97
N ALA A 223 5.10 2.60 13.72
CA ALA A 223 6.35 2.28 14.41
C ALA A 223 6.26 2.58 15.91
N GLU A 224 5.74 3.76 16.28
CA GLU A 224 5.49 4.13 17.68
C GLU A 224 4.53 3.15 18.37
N TYR A 225 3.49 2.72 17.68
CA TYR A 225 2.52 1.78 18.24
C TYR A 225 3.11 0.38 18.46
N VAL A 226 4.01 -0.08 17.59
CA VAL A 226 4.62 -1.41 17.65
C VAL A 226 5.80 -1.47 18.62
N GLN A 227 6.40 -0.33 18.94
CA GLN A 227 7.51 -0.19 19.89
C GLN A 227 7.04 -0.46 21.34
#